data_c44d3bf4459ed1f30517481554b13228
#
_entry.id   c44d3bf4459ed1f30517481554b13228
#
_cell.length_a   1.000
_cell.length_b   1.000
_cell.length_c   1.000
_cell.angle_alpha   90.00
_cell.angle_beta   90.00
_cell.angle_gamma   90.00
#
_symmetry.space_group_name_H-M   'P 1'
#
loop_
_entity.id
_entity.type
_entity.pdbx_description
1 polymer ?
#
loop_
_entity_poly.entity_id
_entity_poly.type
_entity_poly.pdbx_seq_one_letter_code
_entity_poly.pdbx_strand_id
1 'polypeptide(L)'
;EILKEDGVSLPLEAQAKTTMETRLEAGIQAQVDIFGDGMKEFYKSGPEESRHINRWLADNCFGDYYTRKGLDYLQREMITFCFIAAQGGCEPQLVSHAQANMKIGNTRKFLIQVISQCLPYIGYPRSLNALRCVNEAAKNLEEK
;
A
#
# COMPACT_ATOMS: atom_id res chain seq x y z
N GLU A 1 -29.20 -6.55 -11.24
CA GLU A 1 -30.52 -6.50 -10.55
C GLU A 1 -30.33 -6.15 -9.07
N ILE A 2 -29.57 -6.92 -8.29
CA ILE A 2 -29.29 -6.70 -6.84
C ILE A 2 -28.80 -5.27 -6.54
N LEU A 3 -27.81 -4.76 -7.25
CA LEU A 3 -27.30 -3.39 -7.02
C LEU A 3 -28.35 -2.31 -7.25
N LYS A 4 -29.28 -2.52 -8.19
CA LYS A 4 -30.39 -1.59 -8.41
C LYS A 4 -31.43 -1.65 -7.30
N GLU A 5 -31.71 -2.85 -6.78
CA GLU A 5 -32.60 -3.08 -5.64
C GLU A 5 -32.06 -2.40 -4.38
N ASP A 6 -30.72 -2.41 -4.22
CA ASP A 6 -30.00 -1.71 -3.15
C ASP A 6 -29.85 -0.19 -3.39
N GLY A 7 -30.49 0.35 -4.43
CA GLY A 7 -30.47 1.79 -4.75
C GLY A 7 -29.16 2.28 -5.38
N VAL A 8 -28.29 1.38 -5.85
CA VAL A 8 -27.03 1.75 -6.50
C VAL A 8 -27.25 2.14 -7.95
N SER A 9 -26.94 3.39 -8.31
CA SER A 9 -26.99 3.88 -9.69
C SER A 9 -25.87 3.26 -10.54
N LEU A 10 -26.21 2.77 -11.72
CA LEU A 10 -25.27 2.20 -12.68
C LEU A 10 -25.27 2.99 -14.00
N PRO A 11 -24.10 3.11 -14.68
CA PRO A 11 -22.76 2.64 -14.28
C PRO A 11 -22.25 3.39 -13.05
N LEU A 12 -21.36 2.74 -12.28
CA LEU A 12 -20.68 3.40 -11.15
C LEU A 12 -19.85 4.59 -11.66
N GLU A 13 -19.75 5.65 -10.84
CA GLU A 13 -18.92 6.79 -11.16
C GLU A 13 -17.44 6.37 -11.31
N ALA A 14 -16.78 6.91 -12.34
CA ALA A 14 -15.34 6.67 -12.56
C ALA A 14 -14.52 7.21 -11.38
N GLN A 15 -13.66 6.35 -10.82
CA GLN A 15 -12.81 6.68 -9.67
C GLN A 15 -11.40 7.13 -10.06
N ALA A 16 -10.98 6.94 -11.32
CA ALA A 16 -9.67 7.34 -11.81
C ALA A 16 -9.48 8.86 -11.73
N LYS A 17 -8.29 9.29 -11.31
CA LYS A 17 -7.86 10.70 -11.30
C LYS A 17 -6.70 10.95 -12.28
N THR A 18 -6.16 9.90 -12.87
CA THR A 18 -5.00 9.94 -13.76
C THR A 18 -5.35 9.46 -15.17
N THR A 19 -4.53 9.86 -16.13
CA THR A 19 -4.52 9.35 -17.51
C THR A 19 -3.21 8.63 -17.77
N MET A 20 -3.05 8.03 -18.94
CA MET A 20 -1.79 7.39 -19.35
C MET A 20 -0.59 8.36 -19.33
N GLU A 21 -0.84 9.65 -19.58
CA GLU A 21 0.17 10.71 -19.61
C GLU A 21 0.54 11.21 -18.20
N THR A 22 -0.41 11.23 -17.27
CA THR A 22 -0.23 11.84 -15.93
C THR A 22 0.06 10.84 -14.83
N ARG A 23 -0.19 9.54 -15.03
CA ARG A 23 -0.13 8.53 -13.98
C ARG A 23 1.27 8.34 -13.38
N LEU A 24 2.34 8.46 -14.19
CA LEU A 24 3.70 8.30 -13.67
C LEU A 24 4.06 9.41 -12.67
N GLU A 25 3.80 10.67 -13.02
CA GLU A 25 4.08 11.81 -12.13
C GLU A 25 3.26 11.73 -10.84
N ALA A 26 1.96 11.44 -10.98
CA ALA A 26 1.07 11.25 -9.84
C ALA A 26 1.50 10.08 -8.94
N GLY A 27 1.98 8.99 -9.52
CA GLY A 27 2.47 7.83 -8.78
C GLY A 27 3.80 8.08 -8.07
N ILE A 28 4.73 8.82 -8.68
CA ILE A 28 5.96 9.26 -8.02
C ILE A 28 5.60 10.12 -6.81
N GLN A 29 4.69 11.08 -6.96
CA GLN A 29 4.26 11.94 -5.86
C GLN A 29 3.61 11.10 -4.74
N ALA A 30 2.71 10.18 -5.06
CA ALA A 30 2.10 9.27 -4.07
C ALA A 30 3.15 8.44 -3.30
N GLN A 31 4.17 7.92 -4.00
CA GLN A 31 5.27 7.21 -3.35
C GLN A 31 6.09 8.13 -2.42
N VAL A 32 6.33 9.36 -2.82
CA VAL A 32 7.04 10.36 -1.98
C VAL A 32 6.22 10.70 -0.73
N ASP A 33 4.93 10.95 -0.89
CA ASP A 33 4.03 11.29 0.22
C ASP A 33 3.96 10.19 1.28
N ILE A 34 4.03 8.92 0.85
CA ILE A 34 3.88 7.75 1.71
C ILE A 34 5.24 7.29 2.30
N PHE A 35 6.27 7.19 1.48
CA PHE A 35 7.56 6.60 1.85
C PHE A 35 8.67 7.62 2.08
N GLY A 36 8.54 8.82 1.51
CA GLY A 36 9.49 9.92 1.62
C GLY A 36 10.30 10.18 0.34
N ASP A 37 11.12 11.21 0.39
CA ASP A 37 11.85 11.79 -0.76
C ASP A 37 12.76 10.81 -1.52
N GLY A 38 13.24 9.75 -0.87
CA GLY A 38 14.01 8.69 -1.52
C GLY A 38 13.31 7.99 -2.68
N MET A 39 11.98 8.15 -2.78
CA MET A 39 11.18 7.53 -3.85
C MET A 39 11.17 8.33 -5.16
N LYS A 40 11.64 9.59 -5.18
CA LYS A 40 11.61 10.46 -6.37
C LYS A 40 12.20 9.83 -7.63
N GLU A 41 13.31 9.13 -7.49
CA GLU A 41 14.02 8.50 -8.61
C GLU A 41 13.92 6.96 -8.60
N PHE A 42 13.14 6.38 -7.69
CA PHE A 42 13.05 4.92 -7.52
C PHE A 42 12.60 4.22 -8.82
N TYR A 43 11.69 4.82 -9.58
CA TYR A 43 11.20 4.26 -10.85
C TYR A 43 12.29 4.10 -11.93
N LYS A 44 13.44 4.76 -11.78
CA LYS A 44 14.62 4.65 -12.65
C LYS A 44 15.69 3.70 -12.10
N SER A 45 15.53 3.21 -10.87
CA SER A 45 16.53 2.40 -10.17
C SER A 45 16.55 0.95 -10.65
N GLY A 46 17.62 0.25 -10.28
CA GLY A 46 17.82 -1.16 -10.61
C GLY A 46 18.49 -1.40 -11.96
N PRO A 47 18.78 -2.67 -12.26
CA PRO A 47 19.36 -3.09 -13.54
C PRO A 47 18.46 -2.70 -14.72
N GLU A 48 19.07 -2.44 -15.88
CA GLU A 48 18.36 -1.98 -17.07
C GLU A 48 17.25 -2.95 -17.49
N GLU A 49 17.53 -4.24 -17.45
CA GLU A 49 16.62 -5.32 -17.85
C GLU A 49 15.37 -5.44 -16.95
N SER A 50 15.41 -4.95 -15.70
CA SER A 50 14.31 -5.05 -14.73
C SER A 50 13.70 -3.70 -14.33
N ARG A 51 14.30 -2.58 -14.76
CA ARG A 51 13.88 -1.22 -14.39
C ARG A 51 12.43 -0.91 -14.73
N HIS A 52 11.89 -1.52 -15.77
CA HIS A 52 10.49 -1.39 -16.16
C HIS A 52 9.52 -1.82 -15.05
N ILE A 53 9.90 -2.77 -14.18
CA ILE A 53 9.08 -3.21 -13.04
C ILE A 53 8.92 -2.07 -12.02
N ASN A 54 10.01 -1.36 -11.68
CA ASN A 54 9.95 -0.21 -10.78
C ASN A 54 9.14 0.94 -11.40
N ARG A 55 9.20 1.10 -12.73
CA ARG A 55 8.38 2.07 -13.45
C ARG A 55 6.90 1.69 -13.37
N TRP A 56 6.54 0.43 -13.59
CA TRP A 56 5.16 -0.04 -13.46
C TRP A 56 4.64 0.07 -12.03
N LEU A 57 5.51 -0.17 -11.04
CA LEU A 57 5.14 0.08 -9.64
C LEU A 57 4.74 1.54 -9.44
N ALA A 58 5.52 2.48 -9.99
CA ALA A 58 5.22 3.91 -9.86
C ALA A 58 3.97 4.30 -10.66
N ASP A 59 3.89 3.98 -11.94
CA ASP A 59 2.81 4.47 -12.80
C ASP A 59 1.49 3.70 -12.63
N ASN A 60 1.51 2.38 -12.57
CA ASN A 60 0.30 1.57 -12.44
C ASN A 60 -0.14 1.44 -10.98
N CYS A 61 0.72 0.92 -10.07
CA CYS A 61 0.30 0.69 -8.69
C CYS A 61 -0.01 2.01 -7.98
N PHE A 62 0.96 2.94 -7.92
CA PHE A 62 0.78 4.20 -7.20
C PHE A 62 0.04 5.24 -8.03
N GLY A 63 0.27 5.32 -9.35
CA GLY A 63 -0.40 6.29 -10.21
C GLY A 63 -1.86 5.96 -10.48
N ASP A 64 -2.17 4.73 -10.86
CA ASP A 64 -3.54 4.37 -11.21
C ASP A 64 -4.39 4.00 -10.00
N TYR A 65 -3.85 3.23 -9.02
CA TYR A 65 -4.67 2.72 -7.92
C TYR A 65 -4.63 3.60 -6.67
N TYR A 66 -3.47 4.08 -6.24
CA TYR A 66 -3.36 4.87 -5.02
C TYR A 66 -3.97 6.27 -5.14
N THR A 67 -4.04 6.83 -6.35
CA THR A 67 -4.63 8.16 -6.59
C THR A 67 -6.14 8.15 -6.78
N ARG A 68 -6.79 6.99 -6.88
CA ARG A 68 -8.25 6.89 -7.07
C ARG A 68 -9.02 7.61 -5.97
N LYS A 69 -10.23 8.10 -6.29
CA LYS A 69 -11.18 8.63 -5.32
C LYS A 69 -11.59 7.56 -4.27
N GLY A 70 -12.26 7.98 -3.23
CA GLY A 70 -12.94 7.14 -2.25
C GLY A 70 -12.11 6.79 -1.02
N LEU A 71 -10.84 6.38 -1.16
CA LEU A 71 -9.96 6.04 -0.05
C LEU A 71 -8.76 6.99 0.01
N ASP A 72 -8.37 7.39 1.21
CA ASP A 72 -7.15 8.14 1.47
C ASP A 72 -5.91 7.22 1.60
N TYR A 73 -4.72 7.80 1.77
CA TYR A 73 -3.47 7.03 1.87
C TYR A 73 -3.41 6.17 3.13
N LEU A 74 -3.98 6.59 4.26
CA LEU A 74 -4.00 5.77 5.47
C LEU A 74 -4.79 4.48 5.25
N GLN A 75 -5.95 4.59 4.60
CA GLN A 75 -6.80 3.46 4.29
C GLN A 75 -6.14 2.53 3.25
N ARG A 76 -5.52 3.11 2.21
CA ARG A 76 -4.85 2.33 1.15
C ARG A 76 -3.65 1.58 1.69
N GLU A 77 -2.81 2.23 2.50
CA GLU A 77 -1.65 1.58 3.12
C GLU A 77 -2.05 0.48 4.11
N MET A 78 -3.12 0.68 4.89
CA MET A 78 -3.68 -0.37 5.73
C MET A 78 -4.13 -1.59 4.88
N ILE A 79 -4.86 -1.34 3.78
CA ILE A 79 -5.34 -2.40 2.88
C ILE A 79 -4.17 -3.11 2.21
N THR A 80 -3.17 -2.38 1.72
CA THR A 80 -1.97 -2.96 1.12
C THR A 80 -1.20 -3.81 2.13
N PHE A 81 -1.06 -3.34 3.37
CA PHE A 81 -0.48 -4.11 4.46
C PHE A 81 -1.23 -5.44 4.68
N CYS A 82 -2.57 -5.43 4.66
CA CYS A 82 -3.39 -6.64 4.77
C CYS A 82 -3.12 -7.63 3.63
N PHE A 83 -3.06 -7.14 2.38
CA PHE A 83 -2.78 -8.00 1.22
C PHE A 83 -1.40 -8.65 1.29
N ILE A 84 -0.36 -7.88 1.63
CA ILE A 84 1.02 -8.40 1.74
C ILE A 84 1.12 -9.42 2.89
N ALA A 85 0.49 -9.13 4.04
CA ALA A 85 0.43 -10.06 5.16
C ALA A 85 -0.28 -11.37 4.81
N ALA A 86 -1.38 -11.29 4.06
CA ALA A 86 -2.15 -12.45 3.60
C ALA A 86 -1.40 -13.26 2.52
N GLN A 87 -0.66 -12.62 1.64
CA GLN A 87 0.16 -13.28 0.63
C GLN A 87 1.26 -14.12 1.28
N GLY A 88 2.00 -13.56 2.24
CA GLY A 88 3.16 -14.19 2.88
C GLY A 88 4.37 -14.31 1.95
N GLY A 89 5.56 -14.52 2.52
CA GLY A 89 6.81 -14.59 1.76
C GLY A 89 7.29 -13.23 1.21
N CYS A 90 6.72 -12.13 1.70
CA CYS A 90 7.01 -10.76 1.28
C CYS A 90 7.39 -9.89 2.50
N GLU A 91 8.11 -10.46 3.47
CA GLU A 91 8.44 -9.80 4.74
C GLU A 91 9.17 -8.46 4.55
N PRO A 92 10.17 -8.29 3.65
CA PRO A 92 10.80 -7.00 3.43
C PRO A 92 9.80 -5.91 2.98
N GLN A 93 8.87 -6.24 2.10
CA GLN A 93 7.81 -5.32 1.65
C GLN A 93 6.84 -5.05 2.79
N LEU A 94 6.49 -6.06 3.59
CA LEU A 94 5.60 -5.90 4.73
C LEU A 94 6.19 -4.97 5.80
N VAL A 95 7.50 -5.05 6.08
CA VAL A 95 8.22 -4.10 6.95
C VAL A 95 8.17 -2.69 6.37
N SER A 96 8.43 -2.52 5.08
CA SER A 96 8.38 -1.21 4.42
C SER A 96 6.99 -0.58 4.50
N HIS A 97 5.93 -1.35 4.22
CA HIS A 97 4.56 -0.87 4.31
C HIS A 97 4.09 -0.64 5.76
N ALA A 98 4.58 -1.42 6.74
CA ALA A 98 4.35 -1.13 8.15
C ALA A 98 5.00 0.20 8.59
N GLN A 99 6.23 0.48 8.13
CA GLN A 99 6.89 1.78 8.36
C GLN A 99 6.13 2.92 7.70
N ALA A 100 5.70 2.75 6.44
CA ALA A 100 4.92 3.74 5.71
C ALA A 100 3.62 4.06 6.43
N ASN A 101 2.86 3.03 6.84
CA ASN A 101 1.65 3.19 7.66
C ASN A 101 1.91 4.05 8.90
N MET A 102 2.99 3.76 9.65
CA MET A 102 3.31 4.51 10.87
C MET A 102 3.74 5.95 10.58
N LYS A 103 4.47 6.19 9.50
CA LYS A 103 4.87 7.55 9.09
C LYS A 103 3.70 8.44 8.70
N ILE A 104 2.70 7.89 8.01
CA ILE A 104 1.53 8.65 7.58
C ILE A 104 0.43 8.76 8.63
N GLY A 105 0.56 8.07 9.80
CA GLY A 105 -0.34 8.25 10.95
C GLY A 105 -1.04 7.00 11.47
N ASN A 106 -0.96 5.86 10.82
CA ASN A 106 -1.45 4.59 11.36
C ASN A 106 -0.49 4.09 12.44
N THR A 107 -0.95 3.99 13.68
CA THR A 107 -0.06 3.62 14.79
C THR A 107 0.32 2.13 14.78
N ARG A 108 1.46 1.77 15.44
CA ARG A 108 1.83 0.37 15.70
C ARG A 108 0.68 -0.40 16.34
N LYS A 109 0.00 0.18 17.35
CA LYS A 109 -1.15 -0.44 18.02
C LYS A 109 -2.28 -0.74 17.03
N PHE A 110 -2.57 0.20 16.13
CA PHE A 110 -3.60 0.03 15.10
C PHE A 110 -3.24 -1.14 14.16
N LEU A 111 -1.99 -1.22 13.69
CA LEU A 111 -1.56 -2.34 12.83
C LEU A 111 -1.65 -3.70 13.52
N ILE A 112 -1.39 -3.78 14.83
CA ILE A 112 -1.59 -5.01 15.62
C ILE A 112 -3.08 -5.39 15.67
N GLN A 113 -3.98 -4.40 15.82
CA GLN A 113 -5.43 -4.63 15.76
C GLN A 113 -5.86 -5.13 14.36
N VAL A 114 -5.29 -4.55 13.29
CA VAL A 114 -5.51 -5.03 11.91
C VAL A 114 -5.09 -6.49 11.75
N ILE A 115 -3.90 -6.87 12.22
CA ILE A 115 -3.45 -8.27 12.20
C ILE A 115 -4.44 -9.18 12.95
N SER A 116 -4.94 -8.72 14.09
CA SER A 116 -5.92 -9.49 14.88
C SER A 116 -7.22 -9.73 14.11
N GLN A 117 -7.68 -8.76 13.33
CA GLN A 117 -8.84 -8.93 12.45
C GLN A 117 -8.56 -9.84 11.24
N CYS A 118 -7.34 -9.84 10.73
CA CYS A 118 -6.94 -10.73 9.64
C CYS A 118 -6.74 -12.19 10.08
N LEU A 119 -6.43 -12.43 11.36
CA LEU A 119 -6.04 -13.75 11.89
C LEU A 119 -7.01 -14.89 11.54
N PRO A 120 -8.35 -14.73 11.63
CA PRO A 120 -9.29 -15.79 11.27
C PRO A 120 -9.20 -16.22 9.79
N TYR A 121 -8.67 -15.37 8.93
CA TYR A 121 -8.60 -15.59 7.47
C TYR A 121 -7.21 -16.09 7.03
N ILE A 122 -6.12 -15.60 7.65
CA ILE A 122 -4.74 -15.89 7.23
C ILE A 122 -4.02 -16.88 8.12
N GLY A 123 -4.58 -17.19 9.30
CA GLY A 123 -4.03 -18.14 10.26
C GLY A 123 -2.82 -17.62 11.06
N TYR A 124 -2.44 -18.36 12.07
CA TYR A 124 -1.35 -17.98 12.99
C TYR A 124 0.01 -17.75 12.33
N PRO A 125 0.50 -18.61 11.40
CA PRO A 125 1.85 -18.42 10.86
C PRO A 125 2.03 -17.06 10.18
N ARG A 126 1.09 -16.64 9.32
CA ARG A 126 1.14 -15.35 8.64
C ARG A 126 0.92 -14.18 9.60
N SER A 127 0.02 -14.34 10.57
CA SER A 127 -0.22 -13.30 11.58
C SER A 127 1.00 -13.08 12.47
N LEU A 128 1.70 -14.12 12.88
CA LEU A 128 2.95 -14.00 13.67
C LEU A 128 4.08 -13.38 12.85
N ASN A 129 4.19 -13.72 11.56
CA ASN A 129 5.12 -13.03 10.65
C ASN A 129 4.79 -11.53 10.52
N ALA A 130 3.53 -11.19 10.32
CA ALA A 130 3.09 -9.80 10.23
C ALA A 130 3.38 -9.03 11.53
N LEU A 131 3.13 -9.63 12.68
CA LEU A 131 3.45 -9.03 13.98
C LEU A 131 4.95 -8.77 14.13
N ARG A 132 5.81 -9.71 13.72
CA ARG A 132 7.27 -9.54 13.71
C ARG A 132 7.67 -8.36 12.82
N CYS A 133 7.10 -8.27 11.60
CA CYS A 133 7.38 -7.18 10.67
C CYS A 133 6.94 -5.81 11.22
N VAL A 134 5.80 -5.70 11.90
CA VAL A 134 5.35 -4.47 12.55
C VAL A 134 6.29 -4.05 13.68
N ASN A 135 6.77 -5.01 14.48
CA ASN A 135 7.72 -4.71 15.55
C ASN A 135 9.08 -4.26 15.01
N GLU A 136 9.58 -4.90 13.97
CA GLU A 136 10.81 -4.51 13.26
C GLU A 136 10.68 -3.09 12.66
N ALA A 137 9.56 -2.82 12.00
CA ALA A 137 9.26 -1.52 11.42
C ALA A 137 9.24 -0.40 12.48
N ALA A 138 8.64 -0.65 13.64
CA ALA A 138 8.60 0.31 14.74
C ALA A 138 10.01 0.60 15.27
N LYS A 139 10.82 -0.45 15.50
CA LYS A 139 12.21 -0.30 15.94
C LYS A 139 13.03 0.54 14.96
N ASN A 140 12.93 0.26 13.67
CA ASN A 140 13.64 1.01 12.63
C ASN A 140 13.26 2.50 12.55
N LEU A 141 12.10 2.89 13.08
CA LEU A 141 11.66 4.28 13.15
C LEU A 141 12.18 4.99 14.41
N GLU A 142 12.40 4.26 15.52
CA GLU A 142 12.97 4.80 16.76
C GLU A 142 14.46 5.03 16.67
N GLU A 143 15.17 4.29 15.80
CA GLU A 143 16.63 4.37 15.61
C GLU A 143 17.07 5.49 14.63
N LYS A 144 16.12 6.22 14.03
CA LYS A 144 16.38 7.35 13.09
C LYS A 144 16.09 8.69 13.74
#